data_21b2f13932eeb531821877bed18aba5c
#
_entry.id   21b2f13932eeb531821877bed18aba5c
#
_cell.length_a   1.000
_cell.length_b   1.000
_cell.length_c   1.000
_cell.angle_alpha   90.00
_cell.angle_beta   90.00
_cell.angle_gamma   90.00
#
_symmetry.space_group_name_H-M   'P 1'
#
loop_
_entity.id
_entity.type
_entity.pdbx_description
1 polymer ?
#
loop_
_entity_poly.entity_id
_entity_poly.type
_entity_poly.pdbx_seq_one_letter_code
_entity_poly.pdbx_strand_id
1 'polypeptide(L)'
;MKELLERTRKMIKDGETDEAIVLLENITKSEKVFSEEVYYLLGNAYRKQGNWQGALNNYQEAININPDSPAKDARQMIMDILNFYNKDMFNQ
;
A
#
# COMPACT_ATOMS: atom_id res chain seq x y z
N MET A 1 6.86 3.39 -17.66
CA MET A 1 6.32 3.09 -16.33
C MET A 1 7.35 3.26 -15.20
N LYS A 2 8.57 2.90 -15.41
CA LYS A 2 9.61 3.00 -14.37
C LYS A 2 9.77 4.41 -13.83
N GLU A 3 9.80 5.40 -14.71
CA GLU A 3 9.93 6.80 -14.29
C GLU A 3 8.71 7.27 -13.49
N LEU A 4 7.53 6.81 -13.88
CA LEU A 4 6.31 7.16 -13.17
C LEU A 4 6.30 6.57 -11.76
N LEU A 5 6.77 5.34 -11.61
CA LEU A 5 6.86 4.70 -10.30
C LEU A 5 7.86 5.41 -9.39
N GLU A 6 9.00 5.83 -9.94
CA GLU A 6 9.99 6.59 -9.16
C GLU A 6 9.41 7.92 -8.71
N ARG A 7 8.66 8.58 -9.59
CA ARG A 7 8.01 9.84 -9.27
C ARG A 7 6.97 9.66 -8.16
N THR A 8 6.18 8.60 -8.23
CA THR A 8 5.17 8.34 -7.20
C THR A 8 5.81 7.98 -5.87
N ARG A 9 6.94 7.27 -5.86
CA ARG A 9 7.67 7.01 -4.63
C ARG A 9 8.09 8.30 -3.95
N LYS A 10 8.62 9.24 -4.73
CA LYS A 10 9.02 10.53 -4.20
C LYS A 10 7.83 11.32 -3.66
N MET A 11 6.72 11.29 -4.39
CA MET A 11 5.49 11.97 -3.96
C MET A 11 5.01 11.42 -2.62
N ILE A 12 5.02 10.11 -2.46
CA ILE A 12 4.62 9.47 -1.20
C ILE A 12 5.56 9.90 -0.07
N LYS A 13 6.86 9.87 -0.34
CA LYS A 13 7.86 10.29 0.65
C LYS A 13 7.65 11.73 1.08
N ASP A 14 7.29 12.60 0.15
CA ASP A 14 7.09 14.02 0.42
C ASP A 14 5.71 14.35 0.99
N GLY A 15 4.85 13.35 1.15
CA GLY A 15 3.53 13.55 1.73
C GLY A 15 2.44 13.86 0.72
N GLU A 16 2.75 13.87 -0.57
CA GLU A 16 1.79 14.13 -1.64
C GLU A 16 1.04 12.85 -2.00
N THR A 17 0.38 12.28 -1.00
CA THR A 17 -0.20 10.95 -1.11
C THR A 17 -1.47 10.90 -1.95
N ASP A 18 -2.29 11.95 -1.91
CA ASP A 18 -3.52 11.99 -2.71
C ASP A 18 -3.21 11.94 -4.20
N GLU A 19 -2.24 12.75 -4.64
CA GLU A 19 -1.85 12.78 -6.04
C GLU A 19 -1.21 11.46 -6.46
N ALA A 20 -0.38 10.88 -5.59
CA ALA A 20 0.25 9.60 -5.87
C ALA A 20 -0.80 8.50 -6.04
N ILE A 21 -1.82 8.49 -5.19
CA ILE A 21 -2.90 7.50 -5.27
C ILE A 21 -3.64 7.62 -6.59
N VAL A 22 -3.98 8.84 -6.99
CA VAL A 22 -4.69 9.06 -8.26
C VAL A 22 -3.87 8.50 -9.43
N LEU A 23 -2.57 8.83 -9.48
CA LEU A 23 -1.71 8.35 -10.55
C LEU A 23 -1.60 6.82 -10.57
N LEU A 24 -1.40 6.22 -9.40
CA LEU A 24 -1.25 4.77 -9.29
C LEU A 24 -2.54 4.03 -9.62
N GLU A 25 -3.68 4.55 -9.16
CA GLU A 25 -4.97 3.93 -9.46
C GLU A 25 -5.30 4.02 -10.95
N ASN A 26 -4.92 5.11 -11.60
CA ASN A 26 -5.10 5.22 -13.04
C ASN A 26 -4.30 4.15 -13.78
N ILE A 27 -3.11 3.82 -13.31
CA ILE A 27 -2.32 2.74 -13.90
C ILE A 27 -3.06 1.41 -13.79
N THR A 28 -3.60 1.10 -12.61
CA THR A 28 -4.30 -0.17 -12.39
C THR A 28 -5.55 -0.28 -13.26
N LYS A 29 -6.20 0.84 -13.55
CA LYS A 29 -7.45 0.83 -14.33
C LYS A 29 -7.23 0.83 -15.83
N SER A 30 -6.23 1.59 -16.31
CA SER A 30 -6.11 1.84 -17.75
C SER A 30 -5.27 0.82 -18.48
N GLU A 31 -4.25 0.26 -17.85
CA GLU A 31 -3.30 -0.61 -18.54
C GLU A 31 -3.50 -2.09 -18.28
N LYS A 32 -4.39 -2.45 -17.37
CA LYS A 32 -4.60 -3.84 -16.95
C LYS A 32 -3.28 -4.53 -16.59
N VAL A 33 -2.32 -3.72 -16.13
CA VAL A 33 -1.02 -4.26 -15.74
C VAL A 33 -1.11 -4.70 -14.29
N PHE A 34 -0.93 -5.98 -14.06
CA PHE A 34 -0.89 -6.53 -12.72
C PHE A 34 0.52 -6.37 -12.19
N SER A 35 0.85 -5.15 -11.75
CA SER A 35 2.18 -4.85 -11.23
C SER A 35 2.15 -4.91 -9.72
N GLU A 36 2.92 -5.83 -9.16
CA GLU A 36 3.09 -5.95 -7.73
C GLU A 36 3.57 -4.63 -7.12
N GLU A 37 4.49 -3.94 -7.81
CA GLU A 37 5.04 -2.70 -7.32
C GLU A 37 4.02 -1.58 -7.24
N VAL A 38 3.09 -1.49 -8.20
CA VAL A 38 2.03 -0.48 -8.18
C VAL A 38 1.17 -0.65 -6.94
N TYR A 39 0.78 -1.88 -6.64
CA TYR A 39 -0.04 -2.16 -5.46
C TYR A 39 0.73 -1.94 -4.16
N TYR A 40 2.02 -2.28 -4.14
CA TYR A 40 2.86 -2.00 -2.99
C TYR A 40 2.92 -0.50 -2.71
N LEU A 41 3.12 0.31 -3.74
CA LEU A 41 3.16 1.77 -3.60
C LEU A 41 1.81 2.35 -3.18
N LEU A 42 0.71 1.80 -3.71
CA LEU A 42 -0.62 2.19 -3.25
C LEU A 42 -0.79 1.90 -1.76
N GLY A 43 -0.36 0.73 -1.33
CA GLY A 43 -0.39 0.38 0.09
C GLY A 43 0.39 1.38 0.93
N ASN A 44 1.58 1.76 0.46
CA ASN A 44 2.42 2.73 1.17
C ASN A 44 1.76 4.11 1.25
N ALA A 45 1.10 4.53 0.18
CA ALA A 45 0.43 5.84 0.16
C ALA A 45 -0.74 5.86 1.13
N TYR A 46 -1.57 4.82 1.12
CA TYR A 46 -2.69 4.72 2.05
C TYR A 46 -2.22 4.63 3.50
N ARG A 47 -1.15 3.86 3.74
CA ARG A 47 -0.57 3.75 5.08
C ARG A 47 -0.14 5.12 5.60
N LYS A 48 0.51 5.90 4.75
CA LYS A 48 0.98 7.23 5.14
C LYS A 48 -0.18 8.16 5.49
N GLN A 49 -1.34 7.96 4.87
CA GLN A 49 -2.55 8.71 5.20
C GLN A 49 -3.26 8.19 6.45
N GLY A 50 -2.79 7.10 7.01
CA GLY A 50 -3.46 6.46 8.14
C GLY A 50 -4.68 5.64 7.72
N ASN A 51 -4.85 5.40 6.43
CA ASN A 51 -5.93 4.56 5.92
C ASN A 51 -5.46 3.11 5.93
N TRP A 52 -5.61 2.47 7.08
CA TRP A 52 -5.12 1.10 7.28
C TRP A 52 -5.82 0.08 6.39
N GLN A 53 -7.14 0.25 6.19
CA GLN A 53 -7.89 -0.68 5.35
C GLN A 53 -7.42 -0.61 3.90
N GLY A 54 -7.24 0.60 3.38
CA GLY A 54 -6.72 0.79 2.02
C GLY A 54 -5.32 0.20 1.87
N ALA A 55 -4.47 0.41 2.88
CA ALA A 55 -3.11 -0.14 2.86
C ALA A 55 -3.13 -1.67 2.84
N LEU A 56 -3.90 -2.28 3.73
CA LEU A 56 -3.99 -3.74 3.82
C LEU A 56 -4.51 -4.35 2.52
N ASN A 57 -5.53 -3.73 1.93
CA ASN A 57 -6.12 -4.24 0.69
C ASN A 57 -5.10 -4.22 -0.45
N ASN A 58 -4.36 -3.13 -0.59
CA ASN A 58 -3.39 -3.01 -1.67
C ASN A 58 -2.14 -3.86 -1.44
N TYR A 59 -1.68 -3.97 -0.20
CA TYR A 59 -0.60 -4.90 0.10
C TYR A 59 -1.00 -6.33 -0.20
N GLN A 60 -2.25 -6.70 0.09
CA GLN A 60 -2.72 -8.05 -0.22
C GLN A 60 -2.74 -8.31 -1.73
N GLU A 61 -3.13 -7.31 -2.53
CA GLU A 61 -3.07 -7.44 -3.99
C GLU A 61 -1.64 -7.65 -4.47
N ALA A 62 -0.68 -6.93 -3.89
CA ALA A 62 0.73 -7.12 -4.23
C ALA A 62 1.21 -8.52 -3.88
N ILE A 63 0.83 -9.02 -2.72
CA ILE A 63 1.20 -10.36 -2.26
C ILE A 63 0.58 -11.43 -3.17
N ASN A 64 -0.66 -11.22 -3.61
CA ASN A 64 -1.32 -12.17 -4.51
C ASN A 64 -0.57 -12.30 -5.84
N ILE A 65 0.02 -11.20 -6.30
CA ILE A 65 0.81 -11.20 -7.53
C ILE A 65 2.19 -11.82 -7.29
N ASN A 66 2.82 -11.46 -6.19
CA ASN A 66 4.15 -11.95 -5.83
C ASN A 66 4.22 -12.22 -4.32
N PRO A 67 4.17 -13.50 -3.91
CA PRO A 67 4.22 -13.84 -2.47
C PRO A 67 5.50 -13.39 -1.77
N ASP A 68 6.56 -13.09 -2.52
CA ASP A 68 7.83 -12.60 -1.97
C ASP A 68 7.93 -11.08 -1.95
N SER A 69 6.83 -10.39 -2.26
CA SER A 69 6.80 -8.94 -2.26
C SER A 69 7.12 -8.37 -0.88
N PRO A 70 7.83 -7.22 -0.81
CA PRO A 70 8.01 -6.51 0.47
C PRO A 70 6.68 -6.08 1.09
N ALA A 71 5.59 -6.11 0.34
CA ALA A 71 4.26 -5.85 0.87
C ALA A 71 3.89 -6.82 1.99
N LYS A 72 4.44 -8.04 1.96
CA LYS A 72 4.20 -9.04 3.01
C LYS A 72 4.63 -8.53 4.37
N ASP A 73 5.84 -8.00 4.46
CA ASP A 73 6.36 -7.46 5.72
C ASP A 73 5.63 -6.18 6.11
N ALA A 74 5.32 -5.33 5.13
CA ALA A 74 4.58 -4.09 5.40
C ALA A 74 3.19 -4.39 5.94
N ARG A 75 2.49 -5.39 5.37
CA ARG A 75 1.19 -5.81 5.84
C ARG A 75 1.27 -6.35 7.26
N GLN A 76 2.28 -7.16 7.54
CA GLN A 76 2.46 -7.72 8.87
C GLN A 76 2.70 -6.64 9.92
N MET A 77 3.46 -5.60 9.58
CA MET A 77 3.66 -4.46 10.47
C MET A 77 2.35 -3.79 10.85
N ILE A 78 1.46 -3.59 9.85
CA ILE A 78 0.16 -2.99 10.11
C ILE A 78 -0.68 -3.90 11.02
N MET A 79 -0.69 -5.19 10.73
CA MET A 79 -1.44 -6.16 11.56
C MET A 79 -0.94 -6.15 13.00
N ASP A 80 0.37 -6.06 13.19
CA ASP A 80 0.95 -5.99 14.53
C ASP A 80 0.54 -4.71 15.25
N ILE A 81 0.53 -3.58 14.55
CA ILE A 81 0.10 -2.30 15.12
C ILE A 81 -1.38 -2.37 15.52
N LEU A 82 -2.23 -2.87 14.63
CA LEU A 82 -3.66 -2.97 14.91
C LEU A 82 -3.95 -3.93 16.06
N ASN A 83 -3.25 -5.04 16.11
CA ASN A 83 -3.40 -6.01 17.20
C ASN A 83 -2.97 -5.41 18.54
N PHE A 84 -1.93 -4.60 18.53
CA PHE A 84 -1.48 -3.91 19.74
C PHE A 84 -2.56 -2.98 20.27
N TYR A 85 -3.16 -2.16 19.41
CA TYR A 85 -4.18 -1.21 19.84
C TYR A 85 -5.50 -1.88 20.21
N ASN A 86 -5.83 -3.00 19.57
CA ASN A 86 -7.11 -3.70 19.81
C ASN A 86 -7.02 -4.76 20.89
N LYS A 87 -5.82 -5.06 21.38
CA LYS A 87 -5.58 -6.14 22.32
C LYS A 87 -6.42 -6.00 23.58
N ASP A 88 -6.48 -4.79 24.12
CA ASP A 88 -7.22 -4.52 25.34
C ASP A 88 -8.72 -4.62 25.14
N MET A 89 -9.19 -4.35 23.92
CA MET A 89 -10.62 -4.43 23.60
C MET A 89 -11.10 -5.87 23.54
N PHE A 90 -10.23 -6.77 23.08
CA PHE A 90 -10.61 -8.18 22.94
C PHE A 90 -10.41 -9.00 24.23
N ASN A 91 -9.69 -8.47 25.18
CA ASN A 91 -9.36 -9.18 26.41
C ASN A 91 -10.21 -8.75 27.60
N GLN A 92 -11.32 -8.12 27.34
CA GLN A 92 -12.25 -7.70 28.41
C GLN A 92 -13.13 -8.83 28.87
#